data_659da17456e1c363272b72711a20da11
#
_entry.id   659da17456e1c363272b72711a20da11
#
_cell.length_a   1.000
_cell.length_b   1.000
_cell.length_c   1.000
_cell.angle_alpha   90.00
_cell.angle_beta   90.00
_cell.angle_gamma   90.00
#
_symmetry.space_group_name_H-M   'P 1'
#
loop_
_entity.id
_entity.type
_entity.pdbx_description
1 polymer ?
#
loop_
_entity_poly.entity_id
_entity_poly.type
_entity_poly.pdbx_seq_one_letter_code
_entity_poly.pdbx_strand_id
1 'polypeptide(L)'
;MKGDIKDFETVYQFGRQLDVLTIEIEAVNIEALEKLELEGVKVFPKPSAIRIFRNKILQKEFYKANEIPSSTFCITKNKEELKNLLSFLPAVHKIAEGGYDGRGVSVLEDEQDIENAFDNPSVLEKKVNIKKEIALIIAANEKGEFKIFPPSEMIFDPRLHLLDYQLSPANISKQILWKAEAIVQKLVKSLNSPGLFAVELF
;
A
#
# COMPACT_ATOMS: atom_id res chain seq x y z
N MET A 1 14.28 -21.84 8.82
CA MET A 1 13.22 -22.75 8.32
C MET A 1 13.02 -22.45 6.83
N LYS A 2 12.78 -23.45 5.99
CA LYS A 2 12.46 -23.26 4.57
C LYS A 2 10.99 -23.66 4.38
N GLY A 3 10.19 -22.82 3.72
CA GLY A 3 8.77 -23.10 3.49
C GLY A 3 8.08 -21.94 2.75
N ASP A 4 6.78 -22.06 2.51
CA ASP A 4 5.97 -21.04 1.86
C ASP A 4 5.42 -20.05 2.90
N ILE A 5 5.68 -18.77 2.70
CA ILE A 5 5.16 -17.70 3.57
C ILE A 5 3.63 -17.55 3.49
N LYS A 6 2.97 -18.16 2.50
CA LYS A 6 1.51 -18.18 2.36
C LYS A 6 0.86 -19.33 3.12
N ASP A 7 1.65 -20.34 3.53
CA ASP A 7 1.15 -21.47 4.28
C ASP A 7 1.05 -21.13 5.77
N PHE A 8 -0.14 -21.35 6.35
CA PHE A 8 -0.42 -21.06 7.75
C PHE A 8 0.56 -21.76 8.69
N GLU A 9 0.71 -23.07 8.51
CA GLU A 9 1.49 -23.90 9.43
C GLU A 9 2.97 -23.53 9.39
N THR A 10 3.50 -23.28 8.20
CA THR A 10 4.89 -22.84 8.00
C THR A 10 5.17 -21.54 8.75
N VAL A 11 4.32 -20.52 8.58
CA VAL A 11 4.49 -19.21 9.24
C VAL A 11 4.29 -19.33 10.74
N TYR A 12 3.29 -20.06 11.18
CA TYR A 12 2.98 -20.27 12.60
C TYR A 12 4.11 -21.01 13.32
N GLN A 13 4.59 -22.14 12.78
CA GLN A 13 5.69 -22.91 13.40
C GLN A 13 7.01 -22.15 13.42
N PHE A 14 7.24 -21.28 12.45
CA PHE A 14 8.39 -20.38 12.46
C PHE A 14 8.24 -19.34 13.57
N GLY A 15 7.10 -18.64 13.61
CA GLY A 15 6.88 -17.48 14.47
C GLY A 15 6.76 -17.82 15.95
N ARG A 16 6.14 -18.97 16.32
CA ARG A 16 5.90 -19.36 17.72
C ARG A 16 7.16 -19.55 18.58
N GLN A 17 8.31 -19.57 17.96
CA GLN A 17 9.60 -19.73 18.63
C GLN A 17 10.32 -18.39 18.86
N LEU A 18 9.67 -17.28 18.46
CA LEU A 18 10.27 -15.95 18.45
C LEU A 18 9.61 -15.05 19.49
N ASP A 19 10.37 -14.13 20.04
CA ASP A 19 9.84 -13.03 20.84
C ASP A 19 9.25 -11.92 19.96
N VAL A 20 9.87 -11.71 18.80
CA VAL A 20 9.49 -10.66 17.82
C VAL A 20 9.57 -11.21 16.42
N LEU A 21 8.53 -10.98 15.63
CA LEU A 21 8.48 -11.29 14.21
C LEU A 21 8.25 -10.00 13.41
N THR A 22 9.09 -9.75 12.44
CA THR A 22 8.90 -8.63 11.49
C THR A 22 8.63 -9.16 10.08
N ILE A 23 7.90 -8.34 9.30
CA ILE A 23 7.43 -8.70 7.98
C ILE A 23 8.09 -7.77 6.96
N GLU A 24 8.66 -8.36 5.92
CA GLU A 24 9.21 -7.63 4.77
C GLU A 24 8.25 -7.74 3.57
N ILE A 25 7.73 -8.93 3.29
CA ILE A 25 6.78 -9.17 2.19
C ILE A 25 5.36 -9.29 2.75
N GLU A 26 4.46 -8.40 2.35
CA GLU A 26 3.07 -8.36 2.81
C GLU A 26 2.22 -9.57 2.37
N ALA A 27 2.70 -10.38 1.40
CA ALA A 27 2.01 -11.59 0.92
C ALA A 27 2.05 -12.78 1.89
N VAL A 28 2.47 -12.55 3.13
CA VAL A 28 2.52 -13.56 4.21
C VAL A 28 1.12 -14.00 4.65
N ASN A 29 1.00 -15.20 5.22
CA ASN A 29 -0.27 -15.66 5.81
C ASN A 29 -0.64 -14.83 7.04
N ILE A 30 -1.70 -14.03 6.93
CA ILE A 30 -2.13 -13.09 7.98
C ILE A 30 -2.76 -13.82 9.15
N GLU A 31 -3.51 -14.89 8.89
CA GLU A 31 -4.19 -15.69 9.93
C GLU A 31 -3.17 -16.32 10.89
N ALA A 32 -2.03 -16.75 10.37
CA ALA A 32 -0.91 -17.24 11.17
C ALA A 32 -0.28 -16.12 12.03
N LEU A 33 -0.14 -14.91 11.48
CA LEU A 33 0.36 -13.75 12.21
C LEU A 33 -0.61 -13.32 13.33
N GLU A 34 -1.91 -13.31 13.07
CA GLU A 34 -2.94 -13.01 14.07
C GLU A 34 -2.91 -14.04 15.21
N LYS A 35 -2.74 -15.33 14.88
CA LYS A 35 -2.61 -16.40 15.88
C LYS A 35 -1.36 -16.19 16.74
N LEU A 36 -0.23 -15.84 16.14
CA LEU A 36 1.01 -15.55 16.86
C LEU A 36 0.85 -14.33 17.80
N GLU A 37 0.22 -13.26 17.32
CA GLU A 37 -0.06 -12.07 18.14
C GLU A 37 -0.94 -12.41 19.35
N LEU A 38 -1.99 -13.22 19.17
CA LEU A 38 -2.85 -13.71 20.25
C LEU A 38 -2.10 -14.57 21.27
N GLU A 39 -1.06 -15.27 20.86
CA GLU A 39 -0.21 -16.10 21.72
C GLU A 39 0.95 -15.31 22.36
N GLY A 40 1.03 -14.00 22.12
CA GLY A 40 1.98 -13.10 22.77
C GLY A 40 3.27 -12.86 22.01
N VAL A 41 3.42 -13.37 20.78
CA VAL A 41 4.53 -12.99 19.89
C VAL A 41 4.33 -11.57 19.41
N LYS A 42 5.33 -10.72 19.50
CA LYS A 42 5.28 -9.36 18.95
C LYS A 42 5.41 -9.41 17.44
N VAL A 43 4.35 -9.06 16.72
CA VAL A 43 4.35 -9.01 15.24
C VAL A 43 4.37 -7.57 14.78
N PHE A 44 5.38 -7.19 13.98
CA PHE A 44 5.56 -5.84 13.47
C PHE A 44 5.79 -5.82 11.94
N PRO A 45 4.96 -5.10 11.17
CA PRO A 45 3.74 -4.40 11.54
C PRO A 45 2.66 -5.35 12.07
N LYS A 46 1.67 -4.82 12.82
CA LYS A 46 0.55 -5.63 13.29
C LYS A 46 -0.21 -6.27 12.12
N PRO A 47 -0.75 -7.48 12.28
CA PRO A 47 -1.51 -8.16 11.23
C PRO A 47 -2.66 -7.30 10.68
N SER A 48 -3.32 -6.51 11.55
CA SER A 48 -4.37 -5.57 11.16
C SER A 48 -3.89 -4.49 10.16
N ALA A 49 -2.66 -4.00 10.31
CA ALA A 49 -2.07 -3.06 9.36
C ALA A 49 -1.75 -3.74 8.02
N ILE A 50 -1.23 -4.97 8.07
CA ILE A 50 -0.93 -5.76 6.87
C ILE A 50 -2.20 -6.02 6.05
N ARG A 51 -3.34 -6.31 6.68
CA ARG A 51 -4.65 -6.44 5.99
C ARG A 51 -5.01 -5.20 5.20
N ILE A 52 -4.78 -4.01 5.77
CA ILE A 52 -5.04 -2.74 5.09
C ILE A 52 -4.13 -2.60 3.86
N PHE A 53 -2.83 -2.92 4.00
CA PHE A 53 -1.89 -2.76 2.87
C PHE A 53 -2.16 -3.72 1.73
N ARG A 54 -2.58 -4.94 2.01
CA ARG A 54 -2.84 -5.98 1.01
C ARG A 54 -4.09 -5.76 0.19
N ASN A 55 -5.06 -5.00 0.70
CA ASN A 55 -6.33 -4.78 0.03
C ASN A 55 -6.52 -3.29 -0.27
N LYS A 56 -6.49 -2.94 -1.56
CA LYS A 56 -6.59 -1.54 -2.00
C LYS A 56 -7.92 -0.89 -1.65
N ILE A 57 -9.00 -1.66 -1.53
CA ILE A 57 -10.30 -1.15 -1.06
C ILE A 57 -10.19 -0.75 0.40
N LEU A 58 -9.71 -1.66 1.27
CA LEU A 58 -9.51 -1.37 2.69
C LEU A 58 -8.54 -0.20 2.89
N GLN A 59 -7.49 -0.14 2.08
CA GLN A 59 -6.51 0.95 2.13
C GLN A 59 -7.16 2.31 1.80
N LYS A 60 -7.99 2.39 0.75
CA LYS A 60 -8.69 3.62 0.37
C LYS A 60 -9.76 4.02 1.37
N GLU A 61 -10.50 3.06 1.91
CA GLU A 61 -11.46 3.30 2.99
C GLU A 61 -10.76 3.80 4.25
N PHE A 62 -9.62 3.21 4.61
CA PHE A 62 -8.78 3.66 5.71
C PHE A 62 -8.29 5.11 5.49
N TYR A 63 -7.83 5.45 4.28
CA TYR A 63 -7.40 6.82 3.96
C TYR A 63 -8.56 7.79 4.10
N LYS A 64 -9.74 7.45 3.59
CA LYS A 64 -10.95 8.27 3.69
C LYS A 64 -11.38 8.47 5.14
N ALA A 65 -11.44 7.40 5.93
CA ALA A 65 -11.86 7.44 7.33
C ALA A 65 -10.92 8.26 8.23
N ASN A 66 -9.63 8.30 7.87
CA ASN A 66 -8.61 9.03 8.62
C ASN A 66 -8.21 10.36 7.94
N GLU A 67 -8.94 10.79 6.92
CA GLU A 67 -8.64 12.03 6.16
C GLU A 67 -7.18 12.08 5.67
N ILE A 68 -6.64 10.93 5.22
CA ILE A 68 -5.33 10.87 4.57
C ILE A 68 -5.52 11.30 3.10
N PRO A 69 -4.77 12.29 2.62
CA PRO A 69 -4.87 12.72 1.22
C PRO A 69 -4.60 11.56 0.25
N SER A 70 -5.46 11.42 -0.74
CA SER A 70 -5.35 10.43 -1.80
C SER A 70 -6.10 10.92 -3.03
N SER A 71 -5.85 10.32 -4.21
CA SER A 71 -6.67 10.54 -5.39
C SER A 71 -8.14 10.23 -5.11
N THR A 72 -9.04 10.98 -5.73
CA THR A 72 -10.47 10.67 -5.68
C THR A 72 -10.70 9.27 -6.25
N PHE A 73 -11.56 8.49 -5.63
CA PHE A 73 -11.77 7.10 -6.00
C PHE A 73 -13.22 6.65 -5.89
N CYS A 74 -13.55 5.59 -6.64
CA CYS A 74 -14.77 4.79 -6.50
C CYS A 74 -14.38 3.33 -6.27
N ILE A 75 -15.22 2.58 -5.57
CA ILE A 75 -15.08 1.13 -5.40
C ILE A 75 -16.04 0.47 -6.37
N THR A 76 -15.58 -0.56 -7.07
CA THR A 76 -16.40 -1.38 -7.97
C THR A 76 -16.29 -2.86 -7.58
N LYS A 77 -17.39 -3.60 -7.69
CA LYS A 77 -17.43 -5.03 -7.40
C LYS A 77 -17.03 -5.87 -8.59
N ASN A 78 -17.30 -5.35 -9.78
CA ASN A 78 -17.08 -6.02 -11.06
C ASN A 78 -16.96 -4.99 -12.19
N LYS A 79 -16.67 -5.47 -13.37
CA LYS A 79 -16.50 -4.68 -14.59
C LYS A 79 -17.80 -3.97 -15.03
N GLU A 80 -18.96 -4.58 -14.82
CA GLU A 80 -20.23 -3.98 -15.23
C GLU A 80 -20.54 -2.66 -14.53
N GLU A 81 -20.13 -2.52 -13.26
CA GLU A 81 -20.32 -1.29 -12.51
C GLU A 81 -19.55 -0.10 -13.10
N LEU A 82 -18.45 -0.33 -13.86
CA LEU A 82 -17.68 0.72 -14.52
C LEU A 82 -18.50 1.47 -15.57
N LYS A 83 -19.48 0.82 -16.20
CA LYS A 83 -20.36 1.46 -17.18
C LYS A 83 -21.17 2.63 -16.58
N ASN A 84 -21.40 2.61 -15.28
CA ASN A 84 -22.08 3.69 -14.56
C ASN A 84 -21.12 4.80 -14.12
N LEU A 85 -19.81 4.64 -14.35
CA LEU A 85 -18.75 5.55 -13.90
C LEU A 85 -18.00 6.20 -15.07
N LEU A 86 -18.56 6.24 -16.27
CA LEU A 86 -17.92 6.81 -17.46
C LEU A 86 -17.48 8.27 -17.26
N SER A 87 -18.25 9.06 -16.52
CA SER A 87 -17.87 10.44 -16.19
C SER A 87 -16.65 10.56 -15.28
N PHE A 88 -16.23 9.44 -14.69
CA PHE A 88 -15.04 9.38 -13.85
C PHE A 88 -13.73 9.20 -14.64
N LEU A 89 -13.82 8.85 -15.93
CA LEU A 89 -12.65 8.69 -16.80
C LEU A 89 -12.01 10.06 -17.15
N PRO A 90 -10.70 10.13 -17.44
CA PRO A 90 -9.74 9.01 -17.38
C PRO A 90 -9.41 8.63 -15.95
N ALA A 91 -9.16 7.34 -15.73
CA ALA A 91 -8.94 6.77 -14.41
C ALA A 91 -7.92 5.62 -14.43
N VAL A 92 -7.42 5.27 -13.25
CA VAL A 92 -6.57 4.09 -13.03
C VAL A 92 -7.38 3.05 -12.27
N HIS A 93 -7.59 1.90 -12.89
CA HIS A 93 -8.33 0.78 -12.34
C HIS A 93 -7.38 -0.23 -11.71
N LYS A 94 -7.58 -0.55 -10.43
CA LYS A 94 -6.67 -1.40 -9.65
C LYS A 94 -7.47 -2.50 -8.96
N ILE A 95 -7.11 -3.77 -9.17
CA ILE A 95 -7.73 -4.88 -8.42
C ILE A 95 -7.47 -4.71 -6.92
N ALA A 96 -8.45 -5.12 -6.11
CA ALA A 96 -8.36 -4.98 -4.66
C ALA A 96 -7.19 -5.77 -4.07
N GLU A 97 -6.99 -7.00 -4.50
CA GLU A 97 -5.96 -7.91 -4.00
C GLU A 97 -5.21 -8.62 -5.12
N GLY A 98 -3.98 -9.07 -4.86
CA GLY A 98 -3.19 -9.89 -5.77
C GLY A 98 -2.48 -9.14 -6.89
N GLY A 99 -2.56 -7.80 -6.94
CA GLY A 99 -1.77 -6.99 -7.88
C GLY A 99 -0.35 -6.74 -7.36
N TYR A 100 0.66 -6.96 -8.20
CA TYR A 100 2.08 -6.69 -7.92
C TYR A 100 2.81 -6.31 -9.22
N ASP A 101 3.86 -5.52 -9.13
CA ASP A 101 4.75 -5.13 -10.24
C ASP A 101 3.99 -4.71 -11.51
N GLY A 102 3.02 -3.80 -11.35
CA GLY A 102 2.17 -3.32 -12.44
C GLY A 102 1.04 -4.28 -12.88
N ARG A 103 1.06 -5.54 -12.43
CA ARG A 103 -0.05 -6.47 -12.66
C ARG A 103 -1.23 -6.11 -11.76
N GLY A 104 -2.45 -6.15 -12.33
CA GLY A 104 -3.65 -5.72 -11.61
C GLY A 104 -3.85 -4.21 -11.59
N VAL A 105 -3.18 -3.47 -12.47
CA VAL A 105 -3.38 -2.04 -12.73
C VAL A 105 -3.67 -1.86 -14.22
N SER A 106 -4.71 -1.10 -14.55
CA SER A 106 -5.08 -0.74 -15.92
C SER A 106 -5.44 0.74 -15.97
N VAL A 107 -4.97 1.44 -16.98
CA VAL A 107 -5.38 2.82 -17.25
C VAL A 107 -6.57 2.76 -18.19
N LEU A 108 -7.66 3.42 -17.81
CA LEU A 108 -8.87 3.54 -18.61
C LEU A 108 -9.00 5.01 -19.03
N GLU A 109 -8.73 5.29 -20.31
CA GLU A 109 -8.82 6.64 -20.86
C GLU A 109 -10.25 6.98 -21.24
N ASP A 110 -10.97 6.02 -21.83
CA ASP A 110 -12.34 6.17 -22.31
C ASP A 110 -13.19 4.88 -22.13
N GLU A 111 -14.42 4.89 -22.61
CA GLU A 111 -15.37 3.78 -22.52
C GLU A 111 -14.86 2.50 -23.19
N GLN A 112 -14.09 2.59 -24.26
CA GLN A 112 -13.58 1.42 -24.99
C GLN A 112 -12.60 0.60 -24.13
N ASP A 113 -11.87 1.26 -23.26
CA ASP A 113 -10.91 0.62 -22.37
C ASP A 113 -11.57 -0.26 -21.29
N ILE A 114 -12.89 -0.11 -21.06
CA ILE A 114 -13.62 -0.94 -20.10
C ILE A 114 -13.57 -2.41 -20.50
N GLU A 115 -13.46 -2.72 -21.79
CA GLU A 115 -13.32 -4.11 -22.24
C GLU A 115 -12.08 -4.79 -21.64
N ASN A 116 -11.04 -4.02 -21.37
CA ASN A 116 -9.78 -4.48 -20.78
C ASN A 116 -9.73 -4.37 -19.25
N ALA A 117 -10.82 -3.90 -18.62
CA ALA A 117 -10.89 -3.77 -17.17
C ALA A 117 -11.01 -5.12 -16.47
N PHE A 118 -10.60 -5.17 -15.22
CA PHE A 118 -10.69 -6.39 -14.39
C PHE A 118 -12.13 -6.65 -13.95
N ASP A 119 -12.55 -7.89 -14.00
CA ASP A 119 -13.87 -8.33 -13.52
C ASP A 119 -13.77 -8.87 -12.08
N ASN A 120 -13.25 -8.03 -11.20
CA ASN A 120 -12.98 -8.32 -9.79
C ASN A 120 -13.29 -7.09 -8.93
N PRO A 121 -13.50 -7.25 -7.61
CA PRO A 121 -13.53 -6.11 -6.70
C PRO A 121 -12.28 -5.24 -6.88
N SER A 122 -12.48 -3.94 -7.10
CA SER A 122 -11.44 -3.03 -7.57
C SER A 122 -11.64 -1.62 -7.05
N VAL A 123 -10.60 -0.82 -7.13
CA VAL A 123 -10.62 0.62 -6.92
C VAL A 123 -10.41 1.31 -8.26
N LEU A 124 -11.31 2.22 -8.61
CA LEU A 124 -11.16 3.14 -9.73
C LEU A 124 -10.69 4.49 -9.20
N GLU A 125 -9.45 4.87 -9.48
CA GLU A 125 -8.85 6.11 -9.01
C GLU A 125 -8.82 7.15 -10.15
N LYS A 126 -9.20 8.39 -9.85
CA LYS A 126 -9.05 9.47 -10.85
C LYS A 126 -7.60 9.60 -11.27
N LYS A 127 -7.35 9.55 -12.59
CA LYS A 127 -6.00 9.72 -13.14
C LYS A 127 -5.48 11.11 -12.81
N VAL A 128 -4.27 11.18 -12.30
CA VAL A 128 -3.56 12.41 -11.96
C VAL A 128 -2.29 12.53 -12.79
N ASN A 129 -1.87 13.78 -13.04
CA ASN A 129 -0.64 14.06 -13.74
C ASN A 129 0.52 14.04 -12.75
N ILE A 130 1.22 12.92 -12.66
CA ILE A 130 2.35 12.73 -11.75
C ILE A 130 3.55 13.52 -12.26
N LYS A 131 4.10 14.37 -11.40
CA LYS A 131 5.35 15.12 -11.68
C LYS A 131 6.57 14.41 -11.12
N LYS A 132 6.45 13.85 -9.93
CA LYS A 132 7.47 13.08 -9.22
C LYS A 132 6.80 12.05 -8.34
N GLU A 133 7.47 10.93 -8.17
CA GLU A 133 7.13 9.93 -7.18
C GLU A 133 8.22 9.91 -6.11
N ILE A 134 7.81 9.98 -4.85
CA ILE A 134 8.73 9.96 -3.71
C ILE A 134 8.31 8.91 -2.71
N ALA A 135 9.26 8.30 -2.05
CA ALA A 135 9.02 7.39 -0.94
C ALA A 135 9.62 7.93 0.36
N LEU A 136 8.87 7.84 1.45
CA LEU A 136 9.36 8.14 2.79
C LEU A 136 9.34 6.87 3.63
N ILE A 137 10.48 6.52 4.20
CA ILE A 137 10.57 5.44 5.18
C ILE A 137 10.35 6.03 6.57
N ILE A 138 9.49 5.39 7.36
CA ILE A 138 9.19 5.77 8.74
C ILE A 138 9.26 4.53 9.64
N ALA A 139 10.02 4.63 10.72
CA ALA A 139 10.05 3.65 11.79
C ALA A 139 9.20 4.14 12.96
N ALA A 140 8.32 3.28 13.48
CA ALA A 140 7.51 3.56 14.66
C ALA A 140 7.68 2.47 15.71
N ASN A 141 7.70 2.85 16.99
CA ASN A 141 7.82 1.91 18.10
C ASN A 141 6.47 1.74 18.86
N GLU A 142 6.45 0.84 19.82
CA GLU A 142 5.26 0.54 20.67
C GLU A 142 4.81 1.75 21.52
N LYS A 143 5.67 2.74 21.76
CA LYS A 143 5.34 3.96 22.51
C LYS A 143 4.72 5.05 21.64
N GLY A 144 4.57 4.81 20.33
CA GLY A 144 4.09 5.79 19.36
C GLY A 144 5.15 6.83 18.95
N GLU A 145 6.40 6.65 19.36
CA GLU A 145 7.51 7.46 18.87
C GLU A 145 7.87 7.00 17.45
N PHE A 146 8.28 7.92 16.60
CA PHE A 146 8.65 7.60 15.21
C PHE A 146 9.84 8.40 14.73
N LYS A 147 10.52 7.86 13.73
CA LYS A 147 11.60 8.50 13.00
C LYS A 147 11.34 8.39 11.51
N ILE A 148 11.34 9.53 10.81
CA ILE A 148 11.27 9.59 9.34
C ILE A 148 12.69 9.70 8.81
N PHE A 149 12.98 8.91 7.78
CA PHE A 149 14.24 8.94 7.04
C PHE A 149 14.15 9.97 5.89
N PRO A 150 15.29 10.43 5.36
CA PRO A 150 15.27 11.29 4.18
C PRO A 150 14.46 10.68 3.03
N PRO A 151 13.61 11.47 2.33
CA PRO A 151 12.82 10.96 1.22
C PRO A 151 13.70 10.49 0.08
N SER A 152 13.24 9.48 -0.64
CA SER A 152 13.82 9.04 -1.90
C SER A 152 12.92 9.45 -3.05
N GLU A 153 13.49 9.97 -4.14
CA GLU A 153 12.81 10.16 -5.41
C GLU A 153 12.90 8.86 -6.21
N MET A 154 11.76 8.36 -6.66
CA MET A 154 11.63 7.10 -7.39
C MET A 154 11.60 7.40 -8.89
N ILE A 155 12.52 6.82 -9.64
CA ILE A 155 12.59 6.97 -11.10
C ILE A 155 12.22 5.64 -11.75
N PHE A 156 11.18 5.68 -12.57
CA PHE A 156 10.65 4.49 -13.26
C PHE A 156 11.08 4.47 -14.72
N ASP A 157 11.40 3.29 -15.25
CA ASP A 157 11.56 3.10 -16.69
C ASP A 157 10.21 3.36 -17.38
N PRO A 158 10.13 4.31 -18.34
CA PRO A 158 8.86 4.69 -18.95
C PRO A 158 8.23 3.61 -19.83
N ARG A 159 8.98 2.57 -20.22
CA ARG A 159 8.51 1.46 -21.06
C ARG A 159 8.05 0.28 -20.25
N LEU A 160 8.77 -0.01 -19.16
CA LEU A 160 8.53 -1.19 -18.32
C LEU A 160 7.64 -0.89 -17.12
N HIS A 161 7.51 0.40 -16.74
CA HIS A 161 6.85 0.85 -15.51
C HIS A 161 7.41 0.17 -14.24
N LEU A 162 8.69 -0.20 -14.29
CA LEU A 162 9.44 -0.75 -13.16
C LEU A 162 10.37 0.31 -12.60
N LEU A 163 10.60 0.25 -11.30
CA LEU A 163 11.57 1.12 -10.63
C LEU A 163 12.96 0.86 -11.22
N ASP A 164 13.56 1.91 -11.80
CA ASP A 164 14.92 1.86 -12.38
C ASP A 164 15.95 2.19 -11.29
N TYR A 165 15.81 3.35 -10.64
CA TYR A 165 16.68 3.74 -9.53
C TYR A 165 15.98 4.72 -8.57
N GLN A 166 16.61 4.89 -7.41
CA GLN A 166 16.17 5.86 -6.39
C GLN A 166 17.28 6.86 -6.08
N LEU A 167 16.89 8.12 -5.89
CA LEU A 167 17.79 9.19 -5.44
C LEU A 167 17.43 9.63 -4.03
N SER A 168 18.34 9.51 -3.10
CA SER A 168 18.15 9.99 -1.73
C SER A 168 19.30 10.95 -1.35
N PRO A 169 18.99 12.15 -0.81
CA PRO A 169 17.64 12.69 -0.60
C PRO A 169 16.97 13.09 -1.91
N ALA A 170 15.63 13.01 -1.96
CA ALA A 170 14.84 13.46 -3.10
C ALA A 170 15.03 14.95 -3.37
N ASN A 171 15.09 15.33 -4.66
CA ASN A 171 15.17 16.73 -5.06
C ASN A 171 13.77 17.38 -5.06
N ILE A 172 13.31 17.75 -3.86
CA ILE A 172 11.99 18.38 -3.63
C ILE A 172 12.16 19.65 -2.78
N SER A 173 11.21 20.58 -2.87
CA SER A 173 11.22 21.78 -2.04
C SER A 173 10.93 21.44 -0.56
N LYS A 174 11.40 22.28 0.35
CA LYS A 174 11.11 22.14 1.79
C LYS A 174 9.61 22.10 2.07
N GLN A 175 8.80 22.87 1.32
CA GLN A 175 7.35 22.88 1.49
C GLN A 175 6.73 21.53 1.13
N ILE A 176 7.18 20.87 0.06
CA ILE A 176 6.74 19.52 -0.33
C ILE A 176 7.17 18.51 0.73
N LEU A 177 8.42 18.59 1.18
CA LEU A 177 8.94 17.71 2.24
C LEU A 177 8.05 17.77 3.50
N TRP A 178 7.77 18.98 4.01
CA TRP A 178 6.91 19.12 5.20
C TRP A 178 5.50 18.57 5.02
N LYS A 179 4.90 18.76 3.83
CA LYS A 179 3.59 18.16 3.52
C LYS A 179 3.66 16.64 3.51
N ALA A 180 4.68 16.07 2.85
CA ALA A 180 4.89 14.63 2.79
C ALA A 180 5.09 14.03 4.18
N GLU A 181 5.95 14.62 5.01
CA GLU A 181 6.18 14.19 6.39
C GLU A 181 4.90 14.25 7.22
N ALA A 182 4.08 15.31 7.09
CA ALA A 182 2.82 15.43 7.81
C ALA A 182 1.82 14.33 7.41
N ILE A 183 1.73 13.99 6.12
CA ILE A 183 0.89 12.90 5.61
C ILE A 183 1.35 11.56 6.19
N VAL A 184 2.64 11.26 6.10
CA VAL A 184 3.22 10.01 6.57
C VAL A 184 3.06 9.84 8.09
N GLN A 185 3.27 10.91 8.86
CA GLN A 185 3.03 10.92 10.31
C GLN A 185 1.57 10.62 10.66
N LYS A 186 0.62 11.30 9.97
CA LYS A 186 -0.81 11.09 10.18
C LYS A 186 -1.19 9.64 9.86
N LEU A 187 -0.72 9.11 8.74
CA LEU A 187 -0.95 7.74 8.30
C LEU A 187 -0.48 6.72 9.35
N VAL A 188 0.79 6.79 9.76
CA VAL A 188 1.37 5.82 10.70
C VAL A 188 0.74 5.92 12.09
N LYS A 189 0.42 7.12 12.57
CA LYS A 189 -0.35 7.30 13.81
C LYS A 189 -1.72 6.65 13.73
N SER A 190 -2.43 6.80 12.60
CA SER A 190 -3.76 6.21 12.40
C SER A 190 -3.70 4.68 12.32
N LEU A 191 -2.63 4.10 11.77
CA LEU A 191 -2.42 2.65 11.73
C LEU A 191 -2.27 2.03 13.12
N ASN A 192 -1.80 2.81 14.10
CA ASN A 192 -1.56 2.34 15.47
C ASN A 192 -0.78 1.02 15.53
N SER A 193 0.24 0.93 14.70
CA SER A 193 1.09 -0.24 14.56
C SER A 193 2.56 0.16 14.64
N PRO A 194 3.34 -0.43 15.54
CA PRO A 194 4.80 -0.37 15.45
C PRO A 194 5.26 -1.04 14.17
N GLY A 195 6.42 -0.65 13.67
CA GLY A 195 7.02 -1.27 12.49
C GLY A 195 7.85 -0.30 11.66
N LEU A 196 8.32 -0.81 10.55
CA LEU A 196 8.99 -0.05 9.51
C LEU A 196 8.06 0.01 8.29
N PHE A 197 7.80 1.22 7.81
CA PHE A 197 6.86 1.45 6.70
C PHE A 197 7.53 2.26 5.61
N ALA A 198 7.28 1.92 4.37
CA ALA A 198 7.55 2.75 3.21
C ALA A 198 6.22 3.34 2.70
N VAL A 199 6.18 4.65 2.53
CA VAL A 199 4.98 5.37 2.05
C VAL A 199 5.35 6.09 0.76
N GLU A 200 4.70 5.69 -0.32
CA GLU A 200 4.87 6.27 -1.65
C GLU A 200 3.85 7.38 -1.86
N LEU A 201 4.33 8.51 -2.39
CA LEU A 201 3.56 9.73 -2.63
C LEU A 201 3.86 10.25 -4.03
N PHE A 202 2.87 10.85 -4.68
CA PHE A 202 3.00 11.46 -6.01
C PHE A 202 2.19 12.76 -6.10
#